data_d9835d850291e5b44b3b55745b2abe65
#
_entry.id   d9835d850291e5b44b3b55745b2abe65
#
_cell.length_a   1.000
_cell.length_b   1.000
_cell.length_c   1.000
_cell.angle_alpha   90.00
_cell.angle_beta   90.00
_cell.angle_gamma   90.00
#
_symmetry.space_group_name_H-M   'P 1'
#
loop_
_entity.id
_entity.type
_entity.pdbx_description
1 polymer ?
#
loop_
_entity_poly.entity_id
_entity_poly.type
_entity_poly.pdbx_seq_one_letter_code
_entity_poly.pdbx_strand_id
1 'polypeptide(L)'
;MKSHLLIVLLLVVSLSCQQKPKEEERAPHIVFLISEDPLNYKATSTIPPFAKSLSEERQYKTSVLLGEGDKLEAHRFPGLEALEDADLLVVFCRRLALKPEQMQAIKSYLKKGKPLIGLRTANHAFSVRDTVAEGYEDWWGFVPEILGCENRGYEPEELGTDVKVLPEQTGHPILKGIDSSLPWRSNGQVYKVAPLVDTTATVLLTGSTVNVTEPFAWTRKTADGSPVFYTALGYPDDFKNTQFTTLLKNAIEWSLGH
;
A
#
# COMPACT_ATOMS: atom_id res chain seq x y z
N MET A 1 46.15 3.22 77.45
CA MET A 1 45.00 2.71 76.73
C MET A 1 44.58 3.76 75.69
N LYS A 2 44.96 3.58 74.45
CA LYS A 2 44.58 4.49 73.33
C LYS A 2 43.51 3.81 72.50
N SER A 3 42.30 4.42 72.50
CA SER A 3 41.18 3.92 71.76
C SER A 3 41.25 4.51 70.35
N HIS A 4 41.36 3.68 69.30
CA HIS A 4 41.27 4.08 67.88
C HIS A 4 39.82 3.98 67.43
N LEU A 5 39.27 5.14 67.13
CA LEU A 5 37.93 5.27 66.51
C LEU A 5 38.09 5.11 65.00
N LEU A 6 37.50 3.98 64.46
CA LEU A 6 37.49 3.66 63.05
C LEU A 6 36.25 4.33 62.41
N ILE A 7 36.44 5.38 61.56
CA ILE A 7 35.38 6.02 60.81
C ILE A 7 35.23 5.26 59.50
N VAL A 8 34.11 4.54 59.32
CA VAL A 8 33.74 3.90 58.07
C VAL A 8 32.97 4.91 57.22
N LEU A 9 33.58 5.36 56.13
CA LEU A 9 32.99 6.27 55.16
C LEU A 9 32.17 5.43 54.17
N LEU A 10 30.82 5.44 54.28
CA LEU A 10 29.92 4.83 53.31
C LEU A 10 29.82 5.73 52.04
N LEU A 11 30.42 5.29 50.94
CA LEU A 11 30.22 5.89 49.62
C LEU A 11 28.87 5.43 49.08
N VAL A 12 27.87 6.30 49.09
CA VAL A 12 26.60 6.09 48.36
C VAL A 12 26.79 6.43 46.90
N VAL A 13 26.98 5.42 46.05
CA VAL A 13 26.99 5.60 44.59
C VAL A 13 25.54 5.70 44.13
N SER A 14 25.07 6.91 43.91
CA SER A 14 23.78 7.16 43.25
C SER A 14 23.88 6.82 41.77
N LEU A 15 23.37 5.63 41.34
CA LEU A 15 23.13 5.33 39.94
C LEU A 15 22.00 6.25 39.44
N SER A 16 22.41 7.35 38.81
CA SER A 16 21.48 8.16 38.03
C SER A 16 21.13 7.38 36.77
N CYS A 17 19.92 6.77 36.72
CA CYS A 17 19.33 6.24 35.53
C CYS A 17 19.01 7.42 34.62
N GLN A 18 19.90 7.76 33.70
CA GLN A 18 19.58 8.68 32.61
C GLN A 18 18.57 8.00 31.71
N GLN A 19 17.28 8.33 31.87
CA GLN A 19 16.27 8.02 30.87
C GLN A 19 16.74 8.68 29.57
N LYS A 20 17.02 7.84 28.52
CA LYS A 20 17.15 8.34 27.14
C LYS A 20 15.94 9.21 26.83
N PRO A 21 16.14 10.40 26.23
CA PRO A 21 15.02 11.20 25.75
C PRO A 21 14.14 10.28 24.88
N LYS A 22 12.84 10.23 25.16
CA LYS A 22 11.88 9.56 24.30
C LYS A 22 11.94 10.32 22.97
N GLU A 23 12.50 9.67 21.93
CA GLU A 23 12.50 10.19 20.58
C GLU A 23 11.05 10.51 20.26
N GLU A 24 10.70 11.75 19.94
CA GLU A 24 9.35 12.12 19.52
C GLU A 24 9.06 11.30 18.28
N GLU A 25 8.14 10.36 18.41
CA GLU A 25 7.74 9.45 17.35
C GLU A 25 7.10 10.30 16.24
N ARG A 26 7.83 10.49 15.12
CA ARG A 26 7.31 11.28 14.01
C ARG A 26 6.06 10.64 13.44
N ALA A 27 5.13 11.46 12.97
CA ALA A 27 3.95 10.98 12.29
C ALA A 27 4.33 10.11 11.06
N PRO A 28 3.74 8.93 10.89
CA PRO A 28 3.97 8.09 9.70
C PRO A 28 3.73 8.87 8.41
N HIS A 29 4.64 8.70 7.44
CA HIS A 29 4.56 9.36 6.14
C HIS A 29 4.08 8.39 5.06
N ILE A 30 2.93 8.66 4.47
CA ILE A 30 2.32 7.86 3.42
C ILE A 30 2.46 8.60 2.08
N VAL A 31 3.11 7.97 1.12
CA VAL A 31 3.27 8.51 -0.23
C VAL A 31 2.34 7.78 -1.18
N PHE A 32 1.52 8.52 -1.91
CA PHE A 32 0.62 8.01 -2.94
C PHE A 32 1.18 8.35 -4.32
N LEU A 33 1.36 7.36 -5.18
CA LEU A 33 1.63 7.54 -6.61
C LEU A 33 0.34 7.35 -7.38
N ILE A 34 -0.13 8.40 -8.04
CA ILE A 34 -1.34 8.38 -8.87
C ILE A 34 -1.04 8.91 -10.27
N SER A 35 -1.78 8.48 -11.27
CA SER A 35 -1.67 9.01 -12.61
C SER A 35 -3.02 9.51 -13.14
N GLU A 36 -2.99 10.57 -13.93
CA GLU A 36 -4.13 11.01 -14.71
C GLU A 36 -4.18 10.20 -16.01
N ASP A 37 -5.16 9.30 -16.08
CA ASP A 37 -5.45 8.47 -17.24
C ASP A 37 -6.94 8.18 -17.22
N PRO A 38 -7.68 8.32 -18.33
CA PRO A 38 -9.12 8.03 -18.39
C PRO A 38 -9.48 6.64 -17.88
N LEU A 39 -8.55 5.67 -18.02
CA LEU A 39 -8.70 4.30 -17.56
C LEU A 39 -8.11 4.05 -16.16
N ASN A 40 -7.68 5.10 -15.44
CA ASN A 40 -7.19 4.99 -14.05
C ASN A 40 -8.27 5.39 -13.03
N TYR A 41 -9.53 5.18 -13.35
CA TYR A 41 -10.66 5.25 -12.43
C TYR A 41 -10.71 6.52 -11.58
N LYS A 42 -10.42 7.69 -12.18
CA LYS A 42 -10.45 9.00 -11.51
C LYS A 42 -9.60 9.05 -10.22
N ALA A 43 -8.44 8.38 -10.21
CA ALA A 43 -7.52 8.39 -9.06
C ALA A 43 -7.21 9.81 -8.56
N THR A 44 -7.09 10.78 -9.50
CA THR A 44 -6.87 12.21 -9.20
C THR A 44 -8.02 12.88 -8.44
N SER A 45 -9.22 12.32 -8.49
CA SER A 45 -10.39 12.84 -7.77
C SER A 45 -10.69 12.08 -6.47
N THR A 46 -10.23 10.83 -6.34
CA THR A 46 -10.57 9.96 -5.20
C THR A 46 -9.45 9.92 -4.15
N ILE A 47 -8.19 9.87 -4.57
CA ILE A 47 -7.05 9.74 -3.64
C ILE A 47 -6.78 11.03 -2.85
N PRO A 48 -6.77 12.26 -3.42
CA PRO A 48 -6.48 13.45 -2.62
C PRO A 48 -7.43 13.65 -1.44
N PRO A 49 -8.78 13.56 -1.57
CA PRO A 49 -9.66 13.67 -0.43
C PRO A 49 -9.50 12.52 0.58
N PHE A 50 -9.20 11.29 0.13
CA PHE A 50 -8.91 10.18 1.02
C PHE A 50 -7.61 10.42 1.81
N ALA A 51 -6.53 10.84 1.15
CA ALA A 51 -5.26 11.19 1.81
C ALA A 51 -5.44 12.32 2.82
N LYS A 52 -6.24 13.35 2.48
CA LYS A 52 -6.60 14.43 3.41
C LYS A 52 -7.31 13.89 4.66
N SER A 53 -8.28 12.97 4.50
CA SER A 53 -8.97 12.37 5.65
C SER A 53 -8.02 11.61 6.59
N LEU A 54 -6.99 10.95 6.06
CA LEU A 54 -5.95 10.29 6.88
C LEU A 54 -5.15 11.31 7.71
N SER A 55 -4.80 12.46 7.12
CA SER A 55 -4.09 13.53 7.84
C SER A 55 -4.96 14.13 8.95
N GLU A 56 -6.24 14.32 8.70
CA GLU A 56 -7.19 14.91 9.66
C GLU A 56 -7.58 13.94 10.79
N GLU A 57 -7.84 12.66 10.46
CA GLU A 57 -8.35 11.67 11.42
C GLU A 57 -7.24 10.94 12.19
N ARG A 58 -6.06 10.76 11.57
CA ARG A 58 -4.96 9.93 12.09
C ARG A 58 -3.66 10.70 12.28
N GLN A 59 -3.63 11.99 11.89
CA GLN A 59 -2.44 12.85 11.94
C GLN A 59 -1.26 12.28 11.12
N TYR A 60 -1.52 11.47 10.09
CA TYR A 60 -0.48 10.98 9.19
C TYR A 60 0.00 12.10 8.27
N LYS A 61 1.30 12.16 8.01
CA LYS A 61 1.85 12.95 6.91
C LYS A 61 1.49 12.25 5.61
N THR A 62 0.87 12.95 4.65
CA THR A 62 0.53 12.39 3.35
C THR A 62 1.13 13.22 2.22
N SER A 63 1.70 12.56 1.21
CA SER A 63 2.15 13.15 -0.05
C SER A 63 1.44 12.46 -1.20
N VAL A 64 0.68 13.21 -2.00
CA VAL A 64 0.02 12.68 -3.19
C VAL A 64 0.79 13.18 -4.40
N LEU A 65 1.51 12.28 -5.07
CA LEU A 65 2.35 12.58 -6.22
C LEU A 65 1.59 12.20 -7.50
N LEU A 66 1.28 13.20 -8.30
CA LEU A 66 0.66 13.02 -9.60
C LEU A 66 1.74 12.78 -10.65
N GLY A 67 1.60 11.69 -11.39
CA GLY A 67 2.45 11.42 -12.55
C GLY A 67 2.21 12.44 -13.66
N GLU A 68 3.29 12.94 -14.23
CA GLU A 68 3.31 13.89 -15.35
C GLU A 68 3.97 13.28 -16.57
N GLY A 69 3.43 13.53 -17.75
CA GLY A 69 3.96 13.10 -19.05
C GLY A 69 2.85 13.07 -20.09
N ASP A 70 3.21 13.38 -21.33
CA ASP A 70 2.25 13.39 -22.46
C ASP A 70 1.87 11.97 -22.90
N LYS A 71 2.68 10.97 -22.55
CA LYS A 71 2.51 9.57 -22.94
C LYS A 71 2.81 8.64 -21.76
N LEU A 72 2.13 7.50 -21.70
CA LEU A 72 2.37 6.48 -20.68
C LEU A 72 3.79 5.92 -20.73
N GLU A 73 4.41 5.93 -21.92
CA GLU A 73 5.77 5.45 -22.20
C GLU A 73 6.87 6.42 -21.73
N ALA A 74 6.51 7.61 -21.22
CA ALA A 74 7.45 8.67 -20.81
C ALA A 74 6.86 9.52 -19.67
N HIS A 75 6.78 8.94 -18.48
CA HIS A 75 6.24 9.60 -17.28
C HIS A 75 7.32 9.92 -16.25
N ARG A 76 6.98 10.81 -15.34
CA ARG A 76 7.76 11.11 -14.13
C ARG A 76 6.82 11.41 -12.97
N PHE A 77 7.32 11.26 -11.76
CA PHE A 77 6.64 11.71 -10.53
C PHE A 77 7.46 12.85 -9.92
N PRO A 78 7.04 14.13 -10.10
CA PRO A 78 7.64 15.23 -9.34
C PRO A 78 7.49 15.00 -7.84
N GLY A 79 8.54 15.25 -7.06
CA GLY A 79 8.52 15.06 -5.61
C GLY A 79 8.75 13.61 -5.16
N LEU A 80 9.20 12.70 -6.05
CA LEU A 80 9.41 11.28 -5.71
C LEU A 80 10.48 11.07 -4.62
N GLU A 81 11.33 12.06 -4.36
CA GLU A 81 12.26 12.09 -3.22
C GLU A 81 11.54 11.93 -1.87
N ALA A 82 10.24 12.20 -1.80
CA ALA A 82 9.41 11.90 -0.64
C ALA A 82 9.45 10.42 -0.19
N LEU A 83 9.86 9.50 -1.09
CA LEU A 83 10.06 8.09 -0.73
C LEU A 83 11.24 7.85 0.23
N GLU A 84 12.17 8.78 0.37
CA GLU A 84 13.33 8.64 1.24
C GLU A 84 12.90 8.50 2.71
N ASP A 85 11.93 9.30 3.14
CA ASP A 85 11.36 9.29 4.49
C ASP A 85 9.96 8.67 4.59
N ALA A 86 9.43 8.11 3.49
CA ALA A 86 8.14 7.43 3.48
C ALA A 86 8.15 6.15 4.33
N ASP A 87 7.08 5.91 5.08
CA ASP A 87 6.83 4.67 5.82
C ASP A 87 5.94 3.71 5.06
N LEU A 88 5.11 4.23 4.15
CA LEU A 88 4.22 3.45 3.31
C LEU A 88 4.12 4.06 1.91
N LEU A 89 4.22 3.20 0.89
CA LEU A 89 3.96 3.54 -0.51
C LEU A 89 2.59 2.99 -0.95
N VAL A 90 1.74 3.85 -1.49
CA VAL A 90 0.46 3.46 -2.12
C VAL A 90 0.55 3.72 -3.63
N VAL A 91 0.32 2.70 -4.43
CA VAL A 91 0.38 2.77 -5.90
C VAL A 91 -1.02 2.64 -6.49
N PHE A 92 -1.46 3.68 -7.18
CA PHE A 92 -2.69 3.71 -7.95
C PHE A 92 -2.45 4.44 -9.27
N CYS A 93 -1.60 3.86 -10.10
CA CYS A 93 -1.27 4.35 -11.43
C CYS A 93 -1.36 3.22 -12.46
N ARG A 94 -1.29 3.57 -13.76
CA ARG A 94 -1.58 2.65 -14.84
C ARG A 94 -0.54 2.78 -15.97
N ARG A 95 0.19 1.67 -16.24
CA ARG A 95 1.03 1.45 -17.43
C ARG A 95 2.08 2.52 -17.70
N LEU A 96 2.80 2.97 -16.67
CA LEU A 96 3.79 4.02 -16.77
C LEU A 96 5.20 3.46 -16.99
N ALA A 97 5.95 4.07 -17.91
CA ALA A 97 7.41 4.01 -17.94
C ALA A 97 7.97 5.26 -17.27
N LEU A 98 9.00 5.10 -16.46
CA LEU A 98 9.62 6.17 -15.69
C LEU A 98 11.07 6.36 -16.10
N LYS A 99 11.66 7.50 -15.74
CA LYS A 99 13.12 7.65 -15.79
C LYS A 99 13.80 6.60 -14.92
N PRO A 100 14.96 6.05 -15.32
CA PRO A 100 15.65 4.98 -14.59
C PRO A 100 15.91 5.33 -13.12
N GLU A 101 16.29 6.58 -12.83
CA GLU A 101 16.51 7.02 -11.45
C GLU A 101 15.24 7.00 -10.59
N GLN A 102 14.07 7.30 -11.18
CA GLN A 102 12.79 7.24 -10.45
C GLN A 102 12.34 5.78 -10.26
N MET A 103 12.47 4.96 -11.28
CA MET A 103 12.17 3.52 -11.15
C MET A 103 13.08 2.87 -10.11
N GLN A 104 14.38 3.23 -10.10
CA GLN A 104 15.33 2.74 -9.11
C GLN A 104 15.00 3.23 -7.69
N ALA A 105 14.46 4.44 -7.52
CA ALA A 105 14.00 4.92 -6.22
C ALA A 105 12.88 4.04 -5.65
N ILE A 106 11.88 3.67 -6.48
CA ILE A 106 10.79 2.77 -6.09
C ILE A 106 11.34 1.38 -5.74
N LYS A 107 12.21 0.81 -6.60
CA LYS A 107 12.86 -0.50 -6.36
C LYS A 107 13.66 -0.47 -5.06
N SER A 108 14.42 0.60 -4.80
CA SER A 108 15.23 0.77 -3.60
C SER A 108 14.39 0.91 -2.34
N TYR A 109 13.24 1.60 -2.42
CA TYR A 109 12.27 1.68 -1.32
C TYR A 109 11.79 0.28 -0.90
N LEU A 110 11.38 -0.54 -1.85
CA LEU A 110 10.91 -1.91 -1.61
C LEU A 110 12.04 -2.83 -1.12
N LYS A 111 13.24 -2.71 -1.69
CA LYS A 111 14.40 -3.50 -1.26
C LYS A 111 14.81 -3.27 0.21
N LYS A 112 14.40 -2.14 0.80
CA LYS A 112 14.56 -1.86 2.23
C LYS A 112 13.53 -2.58 3.12
N GLY A 113 12.66 -3.41 2.56
CA GLY A 113 11.59 -4.09 3.29
C GLY A 113 10.40 -3.19 3.65
N LYS A 114 10.30 -1.99 3.08
CA LYS A 114 9.23 -1.04 3.37
C LYS A 114 7.90 -1.46 2.71
N PRO A 115 6.74 -1.19 3.36
CA PRO A 115 5.45 -1.71 2.91
C PRO A 115 4.90 -1.02 1.67
N LEU A 116 4.04 -1.75 0.93
CA LEU A 116 3.32 -1.26 -0.23
C LEU A 116 1.84 -1.62 -0.18
N ILE A 117 0.99 -0.68 -0.60
CA ILE A 117 -0.41 -0.94 -0.95
C ILE A 117 -0.59 -0.72 -2.45
N GLY A 118 -1.09 -1.74 -3.14
CA GLY A 118 -1.49 -1.66 -4.54
C GLY A 118 -3.01 -1.54 -4.67
N LEU A 119 -3.47 -0.51 -5.37
CA LEU A 119 -4.89 -0.32 -5.65
C LEU A 119 -5.18 -0.57 -7.13
N ARG A 120 -6.15 -1.42 -7.40
CA ARG A 120 -6.78 -1.65 -8.69
C ARG A 120 -5.77 -1.75 -9.86
N THR A 121 -5.53 -0.64 -10.59
CA THR A 121 -4.62 -0.59 -11.72
C THR A 121 -3.14 -0.82 -11.37
N ALA A 122 -2.79 -0.89 -10.08
CA ALA A 122 -1.45 -1.29 -9.67
C ALA A 122 -1.04 -2.65 -10.26
N ASN A 123 -2.00 -3.55 -10.58
CA ASN A 123 -1.69 -4.83 -11.22
C ASN A 123 -1.20 -4.72 -12.69
N HIS A 124 -0.96 -3.52 -13.16
CA HIS A 124 -0.27 -3.20 -14.41
C HIS A 124 0.35 -1.79 -14.37
N ALA A 125 0.75 -1.32 -13.18
CA ALA A 125 1.21 0.06 -12.96
C ALA A 125 2.38 0.46 -13.86
N PHE A 126 3.38 -0.41 -13.96
CA PHE A 126 4.64 -0.14 -14.66
C PHE A 126 4.88 -1.06 -15.86
N SER A 127 3.82 -1.64 -16.43
CA SER A 127 3.90 -2.53 -17.61
C SER A 127 3.30 -1.84 -18.83
N VAL A 128 4.11 -1.10 -19.56
CA VAL A 128 3.71 -0.41 -20.78
C VAL A 128 3.44 -1.42 -21.89
N ARG A 129 2.42 -1.17 -22.74
CA ARG A 129 2.10 -2.05 -23.88
C ARG A 129 2.76 -1.62 -25.17
N ASP A 130 3.01 -0.33 -25.30
CA ASP A 130 3.68 0.26 -26.45
C ASP A 130 5.20 0.32 -26.24
N THR A 131 5.93 0.79 -27.24
CA THR A 131 7.38 0.95 -27.13
C THR A 131 7.74 2.02 -26.11
N VAL A 132 8.48 1.64 -25.09
CA VAL A 132 8.99 2.57 -24.07
C VAL A 132 9.84 3.64 -24.73
N ALA A 133 9.65 4.91 -24.37
CA ALA A 133 10.41 6.02 -24.91
C ALA A 133 11.90 5.94 -24.55
N GLU A 134 12.77 6.48 -25.39
CA GLU A 134 14.21 6.53 -25.15
C GLU A 134 14.53 7.22 -23.80
N GLY A 135 15.38 6.59 -23.00
CA GLY A 135 15.75 7.08 -21.67
C GLY A 135 14.68 6.89 -20.59
N TYR A 136 13.70 6.03 -20.83
CA TYR A 136 12.71 5.57 -19.85
C TYR A 136 12.78 4.06 -19.72
N GLU A 137 12.23 3.51 -18.65
CA GLU A 137 12.10 2.07 -18.43
C GLU A 137 10.74 1.72 -17.84
N ASP A 138 10.24 0.55 -18.15
CA ASP A 138 9.10 -0.09 -17.50
C ASP A 138 9.57 -1.20 -16.54
N TRP A 139 8.63 -1.80 -15.82
CA TRP A 139 8.93 -2.86 -14.87
C TRP A 139 7.80 -3.90 -14.83
N TRP A 140 7.85 -4.83 -15.78
CA TRP A 140 6.88 -5.94 -15.85
C TRP A 140 6.93 -6.86 -14.64
N GLY A 141 8.12 -6.99 -14.00
CA GLY A 141 8.30 -7.75 -12.77
C GLY A 141 7.54 -7.20 -11.56
N PHE A 142 7.09 -5.91 -11.59
CA PHE A 142 6.37 -5.32 -10.47
C PHE A 142 5.15 -6.15 -10.06
N VAL A 143 4.39 -6.66 -11.01
CA VAL A 143 3.14 -7.39 -10.74
C VAL A 143 3.40 -8.77 -10.15
N PRO A 144 4.19 -9.66 -10.77
CA PRO A 144 4.45 -10.98 -10.19
C PRO A 144 5.36 -10.94 -8.95
N GLU A 145 6.39 -10.11 -8.94
CA GLU A 145 7.39 -10.08 -7.87
C GLU A 145 6.89 -9.34 -6.62
N ILE A 146 6.19 -8.21 -6.82
CA ILE A 146 5.73 -7.36 -5.71
C ILE A 146 4.29 -7.67 -5.32
N LEU A 147 3.34 -7.68 -6.27
CA LEU A 147 1.93 -7.92 -5.96
C LEU A 147 1.59 -9.41 -5.82
N GLY A 148 2.42 -10.30 -6.38
CA GLY A 148 2.24 -11.76 -6.29
C GLY A 148 1.15 -12.31 -7.20
N CYS A 149 0.80 -11.62 -8.27
CA CYS A 149 -0.21 -12.04 -9.24
C CYS A 149 0.23 -11.77 -10.68
N GLU A 150 -0.60 -12.10 -11.64
CA GLU A 150 -0.48 -11.68 -13.03
C GLU A 150 -1.80 -11.06 -13.48
N ASN A 151 -1.73 -10.09 -14.38
CA ASN A 151 -2.92 -9.57 -15.04
C ASN A 151 -3.26 -10.47 -16.23
N ARG A 152 -4.30 -11.27 -16.07
CA ARG A 152 -4.80 -12.22 -17.10
C ARG A 152 -6.03 -11.71 -17.84
N GLY A 153 -6.37 -10.42 -17.68
CA GLY A 153 -7.53 -9.80 -18.32
C GLY A 153 -8.61 -9.37 -17.34
N TYR A 154 -9.77 -9.10 -17.85
CA TYR A 154 -10.87 -8.48 -17.12
C TYR A 154 -12.20 -9.11 -17.53
N GLU A 155 -13.17 -9.09 -16.61
CA GLU A 155 -14.58 -9.24 -16.96
C GLU A 155 -15.14 -7.92 -17.53
N PRO A 156 -16.27 -7.95 -18.25
CA PRO A 156 -16.97 -6.74 -18.68
C PRO A 156 -17.32 -5.82 -17.50
N GLU A 157 -17.13 -4.50 -17.65
CA GLU A 157 -17.34 -3.53 -16.57
C GLU A 157 -18.82 -3.46 -16.13
N GLU A 158 -19.74 -3.62 -17.08
CA GLU A 158 -21.18 -3.60 -16.83
C GLU A 158 -21.67 -4.72 -15.88
N LEU A 159 -20.88 -5.78 -15.71
CA LEU A 159 -21.21 -6.84 -14.73
C LEU A 159 -20.96 -6.39 -13.30
N GLY A 160 -20.06 -5.40 -13.08
CA GLY A 160 -19.61 -5.03 -11.75
C GLY A 160 -19.00 -6.22 -11.00
N THR A 161 -18.91 -6.13 -9.68
CA THR A 161 -18.30 -7.17 -8.83
C THR A 161 -19.07 -7.35 -7.54
N ASP A 162 -19.52 -8.56 -7.23
CA ASP A 162 -19.99 -8.93 -5.90
C ASP A 162 -18.79 -9.30 -5.04
N VAL A 163 -18.57 -8.55 -3.95
CA VAL A 163 -17.41 -8.69 -3.06
C VAL A 163 -17.79 -9.50 -1.84
N LYS A 164 -16.97 -10.48 -1.47
CA LYS A 164 -17.19 -11.30 -0.27
C LYS A 164 -15.92 -11.40 0.57
N VAL A 165 -16.09 -11.26 1.88
CA VAL A 165 -15.06 -11.61 2.87
C VAL A 165 -14.95 -13.13 2.92
N LEU A 166 -13.72 -13.68 2.89
CA LEU A 166 -13.50 -15.10 3.15
C LEU A 166 -13.76 -15.40 4.62
N PRO A 167 -14.65 -16.36 4.95
CA PRO A 167 -15.06 -16.63 6.34
C PRO A 167 -13.89 -16.95 7.27
N GLU A 168 -12.90 -17.67 6.77
CA GLU A 168 -11.68 -18.04 7.52
C GLU A 168 -10.76 -16.86 7.81
N GLN A 169 -10.98 -15.72 7.19
CA GLN A 169 -10.15 -14.51 7.34
C GLN A 169 -10.80 -13.42 8.20
N THR A 170 -12.01 -13.62 8.71
CA THR A 170 -12.76 -12.60 9.47
C THR A 170 -12.01 -12.04 10.69
N GLY A 171 -11.05 -12.78 11.24
CA GLY A 171 -10.16 -12.34 12.32
C GLY A 171 -8.94 -11.52 11.85
N HIS A 172 -8.73 -11.34 10.55
CA HIS A 172 -7.57 -10.59 10.05
C HIS A 172 -7.68 -9.10 10.38
N PRO A 173 -6.62 -8.41 10.86
CA PRO A 173 -6.66 -7.00 11.27
C PRO A 173 -7.25 -6.07 10.20
N ILE A 174 -6.95 -6.30 8.93
CA ILE A 174 -7.45 -5.50 7.81
C ILE A 174 -8.98 -5.58 7.69
N LEU A 175 -9.61 -6.66 8.16
CA LEU A 175 -11.06 -6.86 8.10
C LEU A 175 -11.80 -6.37 9.35
N LYS A 176 -11.11 -5.78 10.31
CA LYS A 176 -11.71 -5.24 11.53
C LYS A 176 -12.78 -4.19 11.19
N GLY A 177 -14.00 -4.38 11.70
CA GLY A 177 -15.13 -3.48 11.47
C GLY A 177 -15.80 -3.63 10.10
N ILE A 178 -15.38 -4.61 9.28
CA ILE A 178 -16.08 -4.98 8.05
C ILE A 178 -17.23 -5.93 8.41
N ASP A 179 -18.43 -5.56 8.04
CA ASP A 179 -19.62 -6.42 8.26
C ASP A 179 -19.82 -7.35 7.06
N SER A 180 -19.38 -8.60 7.21
CA SER A 180 -19.49 -9.63 6.17
C SER A 180 -20.94 -10.07 5.89
N SER A 181 -21.91 -9.68 6.71
CA SER A 181 -23.34 -9.99 6.51
C SER A 181 -24.02 -9.00 5.54
N LEU A 182 -23.44 -7.82 5.35
CA LEU A 182 -23.98 -6.81 4.45
C LEU A 182 -23.57 -7.08 3.00
N PRO A 183 -24.48 -6.86 2.03
CA PRO A 183 -24.11 -6.90 0.62
C PRO A 183 -23.02 -5.89 0.30
N TRP A 184 -21.97 -6.34 -0.37
CA TRP A 184 -20.89 -5.47 -0.83
C TRP A 184 -20.71 -5.63 -2.34
N ARG A 185 -20.97 -4.56 -3.07
CA ARG A 185 -20.85 -4.53 -4.52
C ARG A 185 -19.98 -3.36 -4.96
N SER A 186 -19.07 -3.61 -5.87
CA SER A 186 -18.30 -2.60 -6.62
C SER A 186 -18.86 -2.47 -8.03
N ASN A 187 -18.89 -1.25 -8.57
CA ASN A 187 -19.20 -1.01 -9.98
C ASN A 187 -18.00 -1.30 -10.89
N GLY A 188 -16.82 -1.55 -10.33
CA GLY A 188 -15.63 -1.92 -11.09
C GLY A 188 -15.67 -3.39 -11.54
N GLN A 189 -15.10 -3.69 -12.72
CA GLN A 189 -14.99 -5.05 -13.23
C GLN A 189 -14.04 -5.91 -12.39
N VAL A 190 -14.24 -7.22 -12.44
CA VAL A 190 -13.32 -8.21 -11.90
C VAL A 190 -12.05 -8.27 -12.75
N TYR A 191 -10.91 -8.25 -12.10
CA TYR A 191 -9.61 -8.52 -12.69
C TYR A 191 -9.29 -10.01 -12.56
N LYS A 192 -8.93 -10.67 -13.66
CA LYS A 192 -8.56 -12.08 -13.69
C LYS A 192 -7.11 -12.21 -13.26
N VAL A 193 -6.90 -12.76 -12.08
CA VAL A 193 -5.57 -12.91 -11.47
C VAL A 193 -5.28 -14.32 -10.97
N ALA A 194 -6.31 -15.17 -10.88
CA ALA A 194 -6.14 -16.56 -10.44
C ALA A 194 -5.44 -17.44 -11.50
N PRO A 195 -4.57 -18.39 -11.06
CA PRO A 195 -4.06 -18.52 -9.70
C PRO A 195 -3.07 -17.38 -9.37
N LEU A 196 -2.95 -17.00 -8.08
CA LEU A 196 -1.90 -16.08 -7.66
C LEU A 196 -0.53 -16.73 -7.89
N VAL A 197 0.47 -15.92 -8.27
CA VAL A 197 1.87 -16.38 -8.44
C VAL A 197 2.47 -16.75 -7.10
N ASP A 198 2.17 -15.94 -6.07
CA ASP A 198 2.58 -16.24 -4.71
C ASP A 198 1.54 -17.11 -4.00
N THR A 199 1.84 -18.40 -3.87
CA THR A 199 0.97 -19.37 -3.18
C THR A 199 0.90 -19.18 -1.66
N THR A 200 1.75 -18.32 -1.09
CA THR A 200 1.75 -18.00 0.35
C THR A 200 0.92 -16.76 0.68
N ALA A 201 0.38 -16.08 -0.34
CA ALA A 201 -0.49 -14.93 -0.16
C ALA A 201 -1.76 -15.30 0.61
N THR A 202 -2.15 -14.46 1.56
CA THR A 202 -3.41 -14.60 2.31
C THR A 202 -4.49 -13.81 1.60
N VAL A 203 -5.41 -14.51 0.94
CA VAL A 203 -6.58 -13.88 0.29
C VAL A 203 -7.60 -13.51 1.35
N LEU A 204 -8.01 -12.25 1.39
CA LEU A 204 -8.98 -11.70 2.35
C LEU A 204 -10.38 -11.54 1.74
N LEU A 205 -10.44 -11.13 0.48
CA LEU A 205 -11.68 -10.90 -0.26
C LEU A 205 -11.65 -11.65 -1.57
N THR A 206 -12.83 -12.13 -1.99
CA THR A 206 -13.10 -12.56 -3.36
C THR A 206 -14.03 -11.58 -4.05
N GLY A 207 -13.89 -11.46 -5.36
CA GLY A 207 -14.77 -10.70 -6.24
C GLY A 207 -15.39 -11.63 -7.29
N SER A 208 -16.69 -11.59 -7.44
CA SER A 208 -17.41 -12.51 -8.33
C SER A 208 -18.28 -11.76 -9.33
N THR A 209 -18.38 -12.35 -10.53
CA THR A 209 -19.45 -12.09 -11.48
C THR A 209 -20.25 -13.38 -11.68
N VAL A 210 -21.20 -13.40 -12.62
CA VAL A 210 -21.89 -14.62 -13.04
C VAL A 210 -20.95 -15.64 -13.70
N ASN A 211 -19.76 -15.20 -14.15
CA ASN A 211 -18.83 -16.01 -14.94
C ASN A 211 -17.68 -16.56 -14.12
N VAL A 212 -17.14 -15.76 -13.18
CA VAL A 212 -15.89 -16.07 -12.47
C VAL A 212 -15.94 -15.63 -11.02
N THR A 213 -15.08 -16.24 -10.22
CA THR A 213 -14.70 -15.76 -8.87
C THR A 213 -13.18 -15.67 -8.81
N GLU A 214 -12.67 -14.51 -8.42
CA GLU A 214 -11.23 -14.19 -8.39
C GLU A 214 -10.80 -13.70 -7.00
N PRO A 215 -9.54 -13.90 -6.58
CA PRO A 215 -8.97 -13.14 -5.48
C PRO A 215 -9.13 -11.64 -5.72
N PHE A 216 -9.65 -10.91 -4.74
CA PHE A 216 -10.00 -9.50 -4.93
C PHE A 216 -9.26 -8.56 -3.98
N ALA A 217 -8.81 -9.08 -2.81
CA ALA A 217 -7.85 -8.44 -1.94
C ALA A 217 -7.03 -9.51 -1.23
N TRP A 218 -5.72 -9.25 -1.06
CA TRP A 218 -4.81 -10.16 -0.37
C TRP A 218 -3.63 -9.43 0.27
N THR A 219 -2.98 -10.12 1.21
CA THR A 219 -1.70 -9.71 1.78
C THR A 219 -0.62 -10.73 1.44
N ARG A 220 0.63 -10.27 1.35
CA ARG A 220 1.81 -11.09 1.19
C ARG A 220 3.06 -10.37 1.69
N LYS A 221 4.22 -11.05 1.63
CA LYS A 221 5.53 -10.42 1.78
C LYS A 221 6.35 -10.66 0.51
N THR A 222 7.08 -9.64 0.07
CA THR A 222 8.05 -9.79 -1.02
C THR A 222 9.27 -10.61 -0.58
N ALA A 223 10.14 -10.99 -1.52
CA ALA A 223 11.41 -11.66 -1.22
C ALA A 223 12.29 -10.84 -0.26
N ASP A 224 12.23 -9.51 -0.33
CA ASP A 224 12.95 -8.59 0.57
C ASP A 224 12.21 -8.33 1.90
N GLY A 225 11.09 -9.01 2.13
CA GLY A 225 10.31 -8.93 3.37
C GLY A 225 9.30 -7.77 3.43
N SER A 226 9.15 -6.97 2.38
CA SER A 226 8.14 -5.89 2.32
C SER A 226 6.74 -6.44 2.49
N PRO A 227 5.97 -5.97 3.50
CA PRO A 227 4.54 -6.24 3.57
C PRO A 227 3.83 -5.61 2.38
N VAL A 228 2.97 -6.37 1.72
CA VAL A 228 2.17 -5.90 0.58
C VAL A 228 0.71 -6.22 0.84
N PHE A 229 -0.15 -5.21 0.68
CA PHE A 229 -1.57 -5.39 0.51
C PHE A 229 -1.95 -4.98 -0.91
N TYR A 230 -2.75 -5.79 -1.58
CA TYR A 230 -3.35 -5.42 -2.86
C TYR A 230 -4.85 -5.60 -2.81
N THR A 231 -5.57 -4.72 -3.49
CA THR A 231 -7.00 -4.90 -3.76
C THR A 231 -7.37 -4.42 -5.16
N ALA A 232 -8.25 -5.17 -5.82
CA ALA A 232 -8.89 -4.77 -7.07
C ALA A 232 -10.05 -3.78 -6.87
N LEU A 233 -10.42 -3.44 -5.63
CA LEU A 233 -11.27 -2.30 -5.31
C LEU A 233 -10.55 -0.98 -5.62
N GLY A 234 -11.32 0.10 -5.71
CA GLY A 234 -10.80 1.44 -6.05
C GLY A 234 -11.52 2.05 -7.25
N TYR A 235 -12.67 1.49 -7.67
CA TYR A 235 -13.58 2.18 -8.58
C TYR A 235 -14.10 3.46 -7.88
N PRO A 236 -14.42 4.56 -8.60
CA PRO A 236 -14.75 5.84 -7.96
C PRO A 236 -15.81 5.76 -6.88
N ASP A 237 -16.85 4.92 -7.07
CA ASP A 237 -17.92 4.77 -6.08
C ASP A 237 -17.51 3.93 -4.86
N ASP A 238 -16.47 3.11 -4.95
CA ASP A 238 -15.95 2.37 -3.80
C ASP A 238 -15.51 3.34 -2.69
N PHE A 239 -14.94 4.50 -3.04
CA PHE A 239 -14.53 5.52 -2.06
C PHE A 239 -15.69 6.18 -1.30
N LYS A 240 -16.93 5.97 -1.74
CA LYS A 240 -18.16 6.36 -1.03
C LYS A 240 -18.69 5.25 -0.12
N ASN A 241 -18.15 4.02 -0.27
CA ASN A 241 -18.54 2.86 0.53
C ASN A 241 -17.69 2.80 1.80
N THR A 242 -18.33 2.84 2.97
CA THR A 242 -17.65 2.81 4.27
C THR A 242 -16.88 1.50 4.48
N GLN A 243 -17.35 0.36 3.96
CA GLN A 243 -16.60 -0.89 4.06
C GLN A 243 -15.25 -0.80 3.32
N PHE A 244 -15.22 -0.21 2.11
CA PHE A 244 -13.97 -0.04 1.38
C PHE A 244 -13.04 0.96 2.07
N THR A 245 -13.54 2.11 2.49
CA THR A 245 -12.69 3.11 3.16
C THR A 245 -12.16 2.59 4.51
N THR A 246 -12.94 1.78 5.23
CA THR A 246 -12.50 1.08 6.45
C THR A 246 -11.41 0.05 6.11
N LEU A 247 -11.64 -0.80 5.10
CA LEU A 247 -10.65 -1.77 4.62
C LEU A 247 -9.32 -1.10 4.30
N LEU A 248 -9.36 0.02 3.57
CA LEU A 248 -8.15 0.72 3.15
C LEU A 248 -7.42 1.39 4.32
N LYS A 249 -8.16 2.00 5.26
CA LYS A 249 -7.57 2.53 6.52
C LYS A 249 -6.91 1.43 7.35
N ASN A 250 -7.59 0.29 7.51
CA ASN A 250 -7.03 -0.85 8.24
C ASN A 250 -5.79 -1.43 7.52
N ALA A 251 -5.81 -1.47 6.19
CA ALA A 251 -4.65 -1.92 5.40
C ALA A 251 -3.43 -1.01 5.61
N ILE A 252 -3.66 0.30 5.72
CA ILE A 252 -2.61 1.28 6.06
C ILE A 252 -2.07 1.00 7.47
N GLU A 253 -2.93 0.86 8.48
CA GLU A 253 -2.52 0.56 9.86
C GLU A 253 -1.74 -0.76 9.93
N TRP A 254 -2.25 -1.82 9.30
CA TRP A 254 -1.56 -3.11 9.23
C TRP A 254 -0.18 -3.00 8.55
N SER A 255 -0.08 -2.23 7.48
CA SER A 255 1.18 -2.00 6.75
C SER A 255 2.21 -1.25 7.60
N LEU A 256 1.76 -0.35 8.48
CA LEU A 256 2.59 0.42 9.40
C LEU A 256 2.94 -0.37 10.69
N GLY A 257 2.38 -1.57 10.89
CA GLY A 257 2.68 -2.44 12.04
C GLY A 257 1.84 -2.16 13.29
N HIS A 258 0.68 -1.53 13.11
CA HIS A 258 -0.29 -1.22 14.18
C HIS A 258 -1.42 -2.23 14.30
#